data_f2e8b99738356a55b0e99de1770fef68
#
_entry.id   f2e8b99738356a55b0e99de1770fef68
#
_cell.length_a   1.000
_cell.length_b   1.000
_cell.length_c   1.000
_cell.angle_alpha   90.00
_cell.angle_beta   90.00
_cell.angle_gamma   90.00
#
_symmetry.space_group_name_H-M   'P 1'
#
loop_
_entity.id
_entity.type
_entity.pdbx_description
1 polymer ?
#
loop_
_entity_poly.entity_id
_entity_poly.type
_entity_poly.pdbx_seq_one_letter_code
_entity_poly.pdbx_strand_id
1 'polypeptide(L)'
;TAQYSPLLGIDMQFNQAQSVEVPCHTDWEYGVLVLAGLVSVGGKTFGTDELAFIEPNGAASFTLQAEAGSHLMLLGGEPLPHPTLVWWNFVADSHEALRTAVTDWNSMSPRFGKEIDLSGTQLKRLVAPEVPESRR
;
A
#
# COMPACT_ATOMS: atom_id res chain seq x y z
N THR A 1 5.24 -13.55 9.55
CA THR A 1 4.76 -12.15 9.60
C THR A 1 3.30 -12.17 9.99
N ALA A 2 2.87 -11.32 10.92
CA ALA A 2 1.46 -11.22 11.28
C ALA A 2 0.68 -10.60 10.11
N GLN A 3 -0.43 -11.21 9.74
CA GLN A 3 -1.39 -10.70 8.77
C GLN A 3 -2.66 -10.31 9.51
N TYR A 4 -3.16 -9.12 9.24
CA TYR A 4 -4.36 -8.58 9.88
C TYR A 4 -5.58 -8.60 8.96
N SER A 5 -5.37 -8.85 7.64
CA SER A 5 -6.37 -9.07 6.61
C SER A 5 -5.83 -10.00 5.53
N PRO A 6 -6.68 -10.70 4.77
CA PRO A 6 -6.26 -11.44 3.59
C PRO A 6 -5.60 -10.51 2.57
N LEU A 7 -4.40 -10.85 2.13
CA LEU A 7 -3.63 -10.07 1.16
C LEU A 7 -2.72 -10.97 0.31
N LEU A 8 -2.35 -10.45 -0.85
CA LEU A 8 -1.49 -11.10 -1.82
C LEU A 8 -0.39 -10.12 -2.27
N GLY A 9 0.82 -10.63 -2.44
CA GLY A 9 1.92 -9.92 -3.10
C GLY A 9 2.73 -10.90 -3.93
N ILE A 10 2.86 -10.65 -5.23
CA ILE A 10 3.62 -11.48 -6.17
C ILE A 10 4.58 -10.58 -6.96
N ASP A 11 5.86 -10.92 -6.94
CA ASP A 11 6.87 -10.37 -7.85
C ASP A 11 6.86 -11.18 -9.15
N MET A 12 6.71 -10.53 -10.31
CA MET A 12 6.62 -11.17 -11.62
C MET A 12 7.62 -10.56 -12.60
N GLN A 13 8.45 -11.42 -13.20
CA GLN A 13 9.43 -11.03 -14.22
C GLN A 13 9.17 -11.78 -15.51
N PHE A 14 9.20 -11.08 -16.65
CA PHE A 14 8.91 -11.59 -17.97
C PHE A 14 10.12 -11.49 -18.87
N ASN A 15 10.80 -12.62 -19.14
CA ASN A 15 11.95 -12.68 -20.05
C ASN A 15 11.55 -12.57 -21.52
N GLN A 16 10.28 -12.81 -21.83
CA GLN A 16 9.69 -12.70 -23.17
C GLN A 16 8.28 -12.11 -23.06
N ALA A 17 7.80 -11.55 -24.16
CA ALA A 17 6.42 -11.05 -24.21
C ALA A 17 5.42 -12.19 -23.96
N GLN A 18 4.50 -11.98 -23.03
CA GLN A 18 3.56 -13.01 -22.59
C GLN A 18 2.22 -12.41 -22.16
N SER A 19 1.16 -13.15 -22.46
CA SER A 19 -0.18 -12.91 -21.90
C SER A 19 -0.45 -13.94 -20.80
N VAL A 20 -0.84 -13.46 -19.63
CA VAL A 20 -1.13 -14.30 -18.45
C VAL A 20 -2.55 -13.99 -18.00
N GLU A 21 -3.32 -15.04 -17.75
CA GLU A 21 -4.59 -14.91 -17.06
C GLU A 21 -4.34 -15.06 -15.56
N VAL A 22 -4.62 -13.99 -14.81
CA VAL A 22 -4.42 -13.92 -13.37
C VAL A 22 -5.72 -14.28 -12.68
N PRO A 23 -5.80 -15.42 -11.96
CA PRO A 23 -6.97 -15.76 -11.18
C PRO A 23 -7.11 -14.78 -10.01
N CYS A 24 -8.33 -14.36 -9.70
CA CYS A 24 -8.60 -13.43 -8.62
C CYS A 24 -9.85 -13.78 -7.82
N HIS A 25 -9.91 -13.30 -6.59
CA HIS A 25 -11.12 -13.30 -5.79
C HIS A 25 -12.05 -12.21 -6.31
N THR A 26 -13.33 -12.51 -6.41
CA THR A 26 -14.34 -11.65 -7.04
C THR A 26 -14.63 -10.35 -6.28
N ASP A 27 -14.29 -10.34 -4.99
CA ASP A 27 -14.52 -9.28 -4.02
C ASP A 27 -13.24 -8.57 -3.56
N TRP A 28 -12.08 -8.96 -4.10
CA TRP A 28 -10.82 -8.31 -3.80
C TRP A 28 -10.51 -7.18 -4.78
N GLU A 29 -9.74 -6.21 -4.30
CA GLU A 29 -9.07 -5.21 -5.13
C GLU A 29 -7.65 -5.65 -5.47
N TYR A 30 -7.16 -5.22 -6.64
CA TYR A 30 -5.80 -5.55 -7.09
C TYR A 30 -5.07 -4.31 -7.61
N GLY A 31 -3.75 -4.33 -7.46
CA GLY A 31 -2.84 -3.35 -8.02
C GLY A 31 -1.73 -4.02 -8.81
N VAL A 32 -1.47 -3.55 -10.03
CA VAL A 32 -0.32 -3.96 -10.83
C VAL A 32 0.64 -2.78 -10.92
N LEU A 33 1.70 -2.80 -10.11
CA LEU A 33 2.76 -1.78 -10.11
C LEU A 33 3.87 -2.20 -11.07
N VAL A 34 4.10 -1.42 -12.12
CA VAL A 34 5.14 -1.69 -13.10
C VAL A 34 6.47 -1.13 -12.61
N LEU A 35 7.45 -2.01 -12.39
CA LEU A 35 8.80 -1.67 -11.95
C LEU A 35 9.76 -1.45 -13.12
N ALA A 36 9.54 -2.15 -14.24
CA ALA A 36 10.28 -1.98 -15.49
C ALA A 36 9.46 -2.47 -16.69
N GLY A 37 9.70 -1.92 -17.87
CA GLY A 37 9.06 -2.31 -19.11
C GLY A 37 7.64 -1.79 -19.29
N LEU A 38 6.82 -2.51 -20.03
CA LEU A 38 5.43 -2.15 -20.34
C LEU A 38 4.50 -3.32 -20.06
N VAL A 39 3.37 -3.02 -19.44
CA VAL A 39 2.34 -3.99 -19.06
C VAL A 39 0.97 -3.45 -19.44
N SER A 40 0.13 -4.26 -20.06
CA SER A 40 -1.24 -3.89 -20.38
C SER A 40 -2.23 -4.68 -19.53
N VAL A 41 -3.19 -3.96 -18.93
CA VAL A 41 -4.29 -4.49 -18.13
C VAL A 41 -5.58 -3.81 -18.55
N GLY A 42 -6.63 -4.57 -18.82
CA GLY A 42 -7.93 -4.01 -19.22
C GLY A 42 -7.88 -3.14 -20.47
N GLY A 43 -6.96 -3.43 -21.41
CA GLY A 43 -6.77 -2.67 -22.66
C GLY A 43 -6.02 -1.34 -22.49
N LYS A 44 -5.50 -1.03 -21.31
CA LYS A 44 -4.62 0.12 -21.05
C LYS A 44 -3.21 -0.35 -20.79
N THR A 45 -2.23 0.39 -21.31
CA THR A 45 -0.80 0.13 -21.11
C THR A 45 -0.24 1.04 -20.03
N PHE A 46 0.58 0.47 -19.15
CA PHE A 46 1.24 1.10 -18.03
C PHE A 46 2.75 0.91 -18.16
N GLY A 47 3.51 1.95 -17.89
CA GLY A 47 4.97 1.94 -17.85
C GLY A 47 5.52 1.97 -16.44
N THR A 48 6.85 2.09 -16.34
CA THR A 48 7.56 2.14 -15.04
C THR A 48 6.99 3.22 -14.12
N ASP A 49 6.86 2.90 -12.84
CA ASP A 49 6.31 3.74 -11.77
C ASP A 49 4.79 4.04 -11.91
N GLU A 50 4.09 3.34 -12.82
CA GLU A 50 2.64 3.43 -12.95
C GLU A 50 1.95 2.24 -12.28
N LEU A 51 0.79 2.50 -11.68
CA LEU A 51 -0.06 1.51 -11.02
C LEU A 51 -1.39 1.37 -11.75
N ALA A 52 -1.67 0.16 -12.26
CA ALA A 52 -3.02 -0.19 -12.68
C ALA A 52 -3.82 -0.65 -11.46
N PHE A 53 -4.91 0.04 -11.14
CA PHE A 53 -5.82 -0.35 -10.07
C PHE A 53 -7.02 -1.08 -10.66
N ILE A 54 -7.38 -2.21 -10.08
CA ILE A 54 -8.49 -3.08 -10.48
C ILE A 54 -9.45 -3.19 -9.31
N GLU A 55 -10.61 -2.56 -9.46
CA GLU A 55 -11.68 -2.63 -8.46
C GLU A 55 -12.35 -4.01 -8.45
N PRO A 56 -12.94 -4.42 -7.32
CA PRO A 56 -13.80 -5.60 -7.24
C PRO A 56 -14.95 -5.48 -8.25
N ASN A 57 -15.06 -6.43 -9.18
CA ASN A 57 -16.05 -6.37 -10.25
C ASN A 57 -16.78 -7.70 -10.49
N GLY A 58 -16.59 -8.67 -9.58
CA GLY A 58 -17.17 -9.99 -9.69
C GLY A 58 -16.47 -10.94 -10.70
N ALA A 59 -15.42 -10.48 -11.38
CA ALA A 59 -14.64 -11.34 -12.25
C ALA A 59 -13.74 -12.29 -11.47
N ALA A 60 -13.61 -13.52 -11.95
CA ALA A 60 -12.76 -14.55 -11.34
C ALA A 60 -11.31 -14.51 -11.87
N SER A 61 -11.03 -13.69 -12.88
CA SER A 61 -9.70 -13.48 -13.45
C SER A 61 -9.62 -12.17 -14.23
N PHE A 62 -8.40 -11.70 -14.49
CA PHE A 62 -8.13 -10.66 -15.48
C PHE A 62 -6.89 -11.01 -16.31
N THR A 63 -6.85 -10.49 -17.52
CA THR A 63 -5.72 -10.70 -18.44
C THR A 63 -4.67 -9.60 -18.22
N LEU A 64 -3.42 -10.02 -18.04
CA LEU A 64 -2.23 -9.20 -17.98
C LEU A 64 -1.36 -9.52 -19.18
N GLN A 65 -0.97 -8.52 -19.97
CA GLN A 65 -0.05 -8.68 -21.11
C GLN A 65 1.24 -7.91 -20.76
N ALA A 66 2.36 -8.62 -20.75
CA ALA A 66 3.66 -8.03 -20.45
C ALA A 66 4.58 -8.12 -21.67
N GLU A 67 5.34 -7.07 -21.95
CA GLU A 67 6.42 -7.10 -22.94
C GLU A 67 7.65 -7.82 -22.39
N ALA A 68 8.57 -8.22 -23.30
CA ALA A 68 9.84 -8.81 -22.89
C ALA A 68 10.66 -7.84 -22.02
N GLY A 69 11.23 -8.33 -20.93
CA GLY A 69 11.98 -7.52 -19.95
C GLY A 69 11.10 -6.78 -18.94
N SER A 70 9.78 -6.98 -18.97
CA SER A 70 8.91 -6.36 -17.96
C SER A 70 9.07 -6.99 -16.59
N HIS A 71 9.01 -6.13 -15.56
CA HIS A 71 9.02 -6.50 -14.16
C HIS A 71 7.90 -5.74 -13.45
N LEU A 72 7.09 -6.44 -12.70
CA LEU A 72 5.95 -5.86 -11.98
C LEU A 72 5.75 -6.50 -10.61
N MET A 73 5.06 -5.79 -9.75
CA MET A 73 4.52 -6.33 -8.50
C MET A 73 2.99 -6.36 -8.59
N LEU A 74 2.44 -7.56 -8.44
CA LEU A 74 0.99 -7.75 -8.29
C LEU A 74 0.66 -7.74 -6.80
N LEU A 75 -0.20 -6.84 -6.40
CA LEU A 75 -0.73 -6.69 -5.05
C LEU A 75 -2.23 -6.99 -5.07
N GLY A 76 -2.77 -7.53 -3.99
CA GLY A 76 -4.20 -7.77 -3.88
C GLY A 76 -4.63 -8.00 -2.44
N GLY A 77 -5.93 -7.80 -2.18
CA GLY A 77 -6.50 -8.04 -0.86
C GLY A 77 -7.97 -7.65 -0.77
N GLU A 78 -8.57 -8.01 0.33
CA GLU A 78 -9.91 -7.54 0.67
C GLU A 78 -9.88 -6.01 0.84
N PRO A 79 -10.86 -5.27 0.25
CA PRO A 79 -11.03 -3.86 0.52
C PRO A 79 -11.17 -3.60 2.02
N LEU A 80 -10.52 -2.55 2.51
CA LEU A 80 -10.65 -2.17 3.91
C LEU A 80 -12.08 -1.69 4.19
N PRO A 81 -12.69 -2.08 5.33
CA PRO A 81 -14.08 -1.73 5.66
C PRO A 81 -14.29 -0.23 5.93
N HIS A 82 -13.20 0.49 6.18
CA HIS A 82 -13.21 1.92 6.46
C HIS A 82 -12.12 2.64 5.68
N PRO A 83 -12.34 3.91 5.30
CA PRO A 83 -11.31 4.73 4.67
C PRO A 83 -10.07 4.83 5.54
N THR A 84 -8.91 4.67 4.92
CA THR A 84 -7.63 4.87 5.58
C THR A 84 -7.34 6.36 5.72
N LEU A 85 -7.14 6.81 6.96
CA LEU A 85 -6.73 8.17 7.29
C LEU A 85 -5.23 8.20 7.53
N VAL A 86 -4.56 9.21 6.97
CA VAL A 86 -3.12 9.42 7.13
C VAL A 86 -2.89 10.82 7.72
N TRP A 87 -2.15 10.88 8.80
CA TRP A 87 -1.71 12.13 9.38
C TRP A 87 -0.25 12.02 9.83
N TRP A 88 0.59 12.90 9.29
CA TRP A 88 2.04 12.85 9.49
C TRP A 88 2.56 11.43 9.13
N ASN A 89 3.05 10.64 10.10
CA ASN A 89 3.53 9.27 9.88
C ASN A 89 2.56 8.21 10.46
N PHE A 90 1.34 8.60 10.80
CA PHE A 90 0.34 7.68 11.37
C PHE A 90 -0.72 7.32 10.35
N VAL A 91 -1.15 6.08 10.41
CA VAL A 91 -2.24 5.53 9.62
C VAL A 91 -3.28 4.97 10.58
N ALA A 92 -4.54 5.33 10.40
CA ALA A 92 -5.64 4.86 11.22
C ALA A 92 -6.97 4.86 10.45
N ASP A 93 -8.00 4.24 11.03
CA ASP A 93 -9.37 4.20 10.51
C ASP A 93 -10.25 5.35 11.02
N SER A 94 -9.76 6.11 12.01
CA SER A 94 -10.51 7.19 12.62
C SER A 94 -9.62 8.36 13.07
N HIS A 95 -10.21 9.56 13.11
CA HIS A 95 -9.52 10.74 13.65
C HIS A 95 -9.17 10.60 15.14
N GLU A 96 -9.98 9.86 15.90
CA GLU A 96 -9.70 9.58 17.30
C GLU A 96 -8.43 8.72 17.45
N ALA A 97 -8.30 7.68 16.66
CA ALA A 97 -7.11 6.83 16.63
C ALA A 97 -5.85 7.62 16.22
N LEU A 98 -5.98 8.56 15.26
CA LEU A 98 -4.87 9.47 14.91
C LEU A 98 -4.48 10.38 16.07
N ARG A 99 -5.44 10.98 16.79
CA ARG A 99 -5.16 11.83 17.97
C ARG A 99 -4.47 11.02 19.07
N THR A 100 -4.95 9.80 19.31
CA THR A 100 -4.30 8.87 20.25
C THR A 100 -2.86 8.59 19.85
N ALA A 101 -2.62 8.31 18.55
CA ALA A 101 -1.27 8.06 18.05
C ALA A 101 -0.33 9.28 18.23
N VAL A 102 -0.83 10.50 17.99
CA VAL A 102 -0.08 11.75 18.24
C VAL A 102 0.27 11.90 19.71
N THR A 103 -0.70 11.68 20.59
CA THR A 103 -0.50 11.76 22.04
C THR A 103 0.52 10.73 22.52
N ASP A 104 0.37 9.48 22.09
CA ASP A 104 1.27 8.39 22.44
C ASP A 104 2.70 8.65 21.95
N TRP A 105 2.85 9.16 20.71
CA TRP A 105 4.16 9.51 20.18
C TRP A 105 4.82 10.64 20.99
N ASN A 106 4.08 11.72 21.25
CA ASN A 106 4.62 12.89 21.93
C ASN A 106 4.93 12.62 23.41
N SER A 107 4.23 11.67 24.04
CA SER A 107 4.49 11.21 25.40
C SER A 107 5.51 10.07 25.53
N MET A 108 6.15 9.68 24.43
CA MET A 108 7.12 8.57 24.40
C MET A 108 6.52 7.23 24.86
N SER A 109 5.27 6.95 24.48
CA SER A 109 4.62 5.69 24.79
C SER A 109 5.43 4.49 24.25
N PRO A 110 5.54 3.40 25.03
CA PRO A 110 6.23 2.17 24.58
C PRO A 110 5.60 1.50 23.36
N ARG A 111 4.41 1.92 22.92
CA ARG A 111 3.76 1.50 21.69
C ARG A 111 4.67 1.67 20.48
N PHE A 112 5.51 2.70 20.44
CA PHE A 112 6.43 3.01 19.34
C PHE A 112 7.85 2.47 19.56
N GLY A 113 8.01 1.53 20.49
CA GLY A 113 9.30 0.91 20.79
C GLY A 113 10.05 1.66 21.89
N LYS A 114 11.33 1.30 22.03
CA LYS A 114 12.22 1.95 22.98
C LYS A 114 12.67 3.30 22.42
N GLU A 115 12.83 4.27 23.33
CA GLU A 115 13.46 5.53 22.98
C GLU A 115 14.88 5.27 22.42
N ILE A 116 15.17 5.95 21.31
CA ILE A 116 16.51 5.92 20.72
C ILE A 116 17.36 6.95 21.46
N ASP A 117 18.50 6.50 22.00
CA ASP A 117 19.48 7.41 22.58
C ASP A 117 20.10 8.30 21.50
N LEU A 118 19.79 9.58 21.54
CA LEU A 118 20.32 10.60 20.63
C LEU A 118 21.49 11.38 21.24
N SER A 119 21.96 11.01 22.44
CA SER A 119 23.11 11.64 23.10
C SER A 119 24.34 11.53 22.19
N GLY A 120 25.07 12.63 22.07
CA GLY A 120 26.24 12.71 21.19
C GLY A 120 25.92 12.91 19.69
N THR A 121 24.68 13.08 19.31
CA THR A 121 24.25 13.43 17.95
C THR A 121 23.69 14.85 17.88
N GLN A 122 23.54 15.38 16.64
CA GLN A 122 22.79 16.63 16.39
C GLN A 122 21.32 16.39 16.09
N LEU A 123 20.87 15.13 16.12
CA LEU A 123 19.49 14.76 15.85
C LEU A 123 18.59 15.13 17.04
N LYS A 124 17.34 15.47 16.72
CA LYS A 124 16.29 15.73 17.70
C LYS A 124 15.07 14.87 17.35
N ARG A 125 14.40 14.38 18.39
CA ARG A 125 13.11 13.73 18.20
C ARG A 125 12.11 14.74 17.65
N LEU A 126 11.43 14.35 16.59
CA LEU A 126 10.36 15.15 16.01
C LEU A 126 9.10 15.03 16.87
N VAL A 127 8.44 16.14 17.10
CA VAL A 127 7.13 16.22 17.74
C VAL A 127 6.07 16.10 16.66
N ALA A 128 5.12 15.19 16.83
CA ALA A 128 4.01 15.04 15.89
C ALA A 128 3.06 16.25 16.02
N PRO A 129 2.64 16.85 14.89
CA PRO A 129 1.67 17.95 14.92
C PRO A 129 0.29 17.45 15.30
N GLU A 130 -0.51 18.34 15.88
CA GLU A 130 -1.90 18.05 16.25
C GLU A 130 -2.74 17.68 15.01
N VAL A 131 -3.63 16.71 15.16
CA VAL A 131 -4.57 16.34 14.11
C VAL A 131 -5.58 17.47 13.91
N PRO A 132 -5.70 18.05 12.70
CA PRO A 132 -6.65 19.12 12.48
C PRO A 132 -8.08 18.66 12.73
N GLU A 133 -8.93 19.60 13.16
CA GLU A 133 -10.37 19.33 13.23
C GLU A 133 -10.90 19.04 11.81
N SER A 134 -11.68 17.99 11.67
CA SER A 134 -12.33 17.69 10.38
C SER A 134 -13.19 18.90 9.99
N ARG A 135 -12.86 19.56 8.89
CA ARG A 135 -13.80 20.51 8.29
C ARG A 135 -15.05 19.72 7.90
N ARG A 136 -16.16 20.08 8.54
CA ARG A 136 -17.50 19.57 8.21
C ARG A 136 -17.90 20.00 6.81
#